data_374cd388f5c37ccdc9fad85c277e04d0
#
_entry.id   374cd388f5c37ccdc9fad85c277e04d0
#
_cell.length_a   1.000
_cell.length_b   1.000
_cell.length_c   1.000
_cell.angle_alpha   90.00
_cell.angle_beta   90.00
_cell.angle_gamma   90.00
#
_symmetry.space_group_name_H-M   'P 1'
#
loop_
_entity.id
_entity.type
_entity.pdbx_description
1 polymer ?
#
loop_
_entity_poly.entity_id
_entity_poly.type
_entity_poly.pdbx_seq_one_letter_code
_entity_poly.pdbx_strand_id
1 'polypeptide(L)'
;MNTFPSSTFFSASPEWGWLIVFYFFFGGLAGGSYFLAILMDLFSRQEDRSLARLGYYISFPCILISGLLLTMDLGRPMRFWHMLLQSNTYQPIFKPWSPMSVGSWALLIFGVFSLLSFLSALVEDGLLQWPAARSLRPPGVLGSMVAGIGGLFGFYVAGYTGVLLAVTNRPIWSDTPLLGMLFVVSAASISAA
;
A
#
# COMPACT_ATOMS: atom_id res chain seq x y z
N MET A 1 9.96 42.65 8.47
CA MET A 1 9.99 41.55 7.49
C MET A 1 9.51 40.33 8.24
N ASN A 2 8.35 39.81 7.88
CA ASN A 2 7.80 38.59 8.54
C ASN A 2 8.63 37.40 8.08
N THR A 3 9.42 36.86 8.97
CA THR A 3 10.30 35.70 8.75
C THR A 3 9.57 34.35 8.83
N PHE A 4 8.25 34.37 8.98
CA PHE A 4 7.45 33.14 9.05
C PHE A 4 6.90 32.80 7.67
N PRO A 5 7.06 31.55 7.21
CA PRO A 5 6.42 31.13 5.97
C PRO A 5 4.90 31.24 6.15
N SER A 6 4.28 32.07 5.34
CA SER A 6 2.86 32.44 5.45
C SER A 6 1.91 31.22 5.42
N SER A 7 2.31 30.16 4.75
CA SER A 7 1.53 28.93 4.61
C SER A 7 1.42 28.10 5.92
N THR A 8 2.40 28.20 6.82
CA THR A 8 2.39 27.46 8.10
C THR A 8 1.61 28.18 9.20
N PHE A 9 1.39 29.48 9.06
CA PHE A 9 0.71 30.28 10.08
C PHE A 9 -0.80 30.35 9.88
N PHE A 10 -1.28 30.27 8.62
CA PHE A 10 -2.69 30.46 8.25
C PHE A 10 -3.38 29.18 7.75
N SER A 11 -2.64 28.14 7.39
CA SER A 11 -3.23 26.86 7.06
C SER A 11 -3.49 26.05 8.33
N ALA A 12 -4.70 25.53 8.48
CA ALA A 12 -5.00 24.58 9.52
C ALA A 12 -4.01 23.40 9.42
N SER A 13 -3.33 23.14 10.53
CA SER A 13 -2.44 22.00 10.67
C SER A 13 -3.21 20.71 10.39
N PRO A 14 -2.73 19.78 9.55
CA PRO A 14 -3.38 18.48 9.44
C PRO A 14 -3.36 17.81 10.81
N GLU A 15 -4.50 17.57 11.39
CA GLU A 15 -4.68 16.83 12.63
C GLU A 15 -4.58 15.33 12.33
N TRP A 16 -3.35 14.84 12.14
CA TRP A 16 -3.11 13.42 11.95
C TRP A 16 -3.07 12.70 13.29
N GLY A 17 -4.15 11.96 13.56
CA GLY A 17 -4.27 11.14 14.75
C GLY A 17 -3.46 9.83 14.67
N TRP A 18 -3.51 9.05 15.73
CA TRP A 18 -2.87 7.75 15.84
C TRP A 18 -3.30 6.77 14.73
N LEU A 19 -4.50 6.92 14.16
CA LEU A 19 -4.99 6.08 13.07
C LEU A 19 -4.08 6.18 11.84
N ILE A 20 -3.58 7.38 11.51
CA ILE A 20 -2.65 7.58 10.39
C ILE A 20 -1.27 6.95 10.68
N VAL A 21 -0.81 7.01 11.93
CA VAL A 21 0.47 6.36 12.32
C VAL A 21 0.39 4.85 12.11
N PHE A 22 -0.69 4.22 12.59
CA PHE A 22 -0.92 2.78 12.38
C PHE A 22 -1.15 2.45 10.91
N TYR A 23 -1.83 3.30 10.16
CA TYR A 23 -1.98 3.16 8.71
C TYR A 23 -0.62 3.09 8.01
N PHE A 24 0.32 3.97 8.35
CA PHE A 24 1.67 3.94 7.78
C PHE A 24 2.41 2.65 8.11
N PHE A 25 2.31 2.19 9.36
CA PHE A 25 2.93 0.95 9.81
C PHE A 25 2.40 -0.26 9.04
N PHE A 26 1.08 -0.47 9.03
CA PHE A 26 0.46 -1.61 8.34
C PHE A 26 0.59 -1.52 6.82
N GLY A 27 0.53 -0.33 6.23
CA GLY A 27 0.75 -0.11 4.82
C GLY A 27 2.18 -0.43 4.38
N GLY A 28 3.17 -0.01 5.18
CA GLY A 28 4.58 -0.34 4.97
C GLY A 28 4.84 -1.84 5.09
N LEU A 29 4.33 -2.47 6.16
CA LEU A 29 4.45 -3.91 6.36
C LEU A 29 3.79 -4.70 5.23
N ALA A 30 2.59 -4.31 4.80
CA ALA A 30 1.89 -4.96 3.69
C ALA A 30 2.67 -4.89 2.38
N GLY A 31 3.12 -3.68 2.00
CA GLY A 31 3.87 -3.46 0.77
C GLY A 31 5.23 -4.15 0.79
N GLY A 32 5.96 -4.05 1.90
CA GLY A 32 7.27 -4.67 2.07
C GLY A 32 7.20 -6.20 2.06
N SER A 33 6.29 -6.81 2.82
CA SER A 33 6.10 -8.27 2.86
C SER A 33 5.72 -8.83 1.49
N TYR A 34 4.83 -8.13 0.76
CA TYR A 34 4.45 -8.53 -0.58
C TYR A 34 5.63 -8.44 -1.55
N PHE A 35 6.39 -7.35 -1.50
CA PHE A 35 7.54 -7.15 -2.37
C PHE A 35 8.64 -8.21 -2.12
N LEU A 36 8.95 -8.52 -0.85
CA LEU A 36 9.88 -9.58 -0.51
C LEU A 36 9.38 -10.96 -0.97
N ALA A 37 8.08 -11.24 -0.79
CA ALA A 37 7.47 -12.49 -1.26
C ALA A 37 7.66 -12.69 -2.76
N ILE A 38 7.49 -11.62 -3.55
CA ILE A 38 7.70 -11.69 -5.01
C ILE A 38 9.15 -11.90 -5.37
N LEU A 39 10.08 -11.22 -4.71
CA LEU A 39 11.50 -11.43 -4.95
C LEU A 39 11.88 -12.90 -4.70
N MET A 40 11.33 -13.51 -3.65
CA MET A 40 11.51 -14.93 -3.37
C MET A 40 10.87 -15.80 -4.46
N ASP A 41 9.64 -15.53 -4.86
CA ASP A 41 8.95 -16.31 -5.89
C ASP A 41 9.61 -16.24 -7.28
N LEU A 42 10.25 -15.11 -7.63
CA LEU A 42 10.85 -14.88 -8.94
C LEU A 42 12.34 -15.29 -8.99
N PHE A 43 13.08 -15.13 -7.89
CA PHE A 43 14.54 -15.26 -7.89
C PHE A 43 15.08 -16.35 -6.98
N SER A 44 14.27 -16.87 -6.04
CA SER A 44 14.73 -17.87 -5.08
C SER A 44 14.44 -19.29 -5.54
N ARG A 45 14.95 -20.26 -4.76
CA ARG A 45 14.75 -21.69 -5.03
C ARG A 45 13.35 -22.13 -4.62
N GLN A 46 12.92 -23.27 -5.15
CA GLN A 46 11.60 -23.87 -4.82
C GLN A 46 11.42 -24.14 -3.30
N GLU A 47 12.50 -24.32 -2.58
CA GLU A 47 12.51 -24.57 -1.12
C GLU A 47 12.03 -23.34 -0.34
N ASP A 48 12.25 -22.13 -0.87
CA ASP A 48 11.91 -20.86 -0.22
C ASP A 48 10.48 -20.41 -0.48
N ARG A 49 9.71 -21.17 -1.28
CA ARG A 49 8.30 -20.83 -1.59
C ARG A 49 7.40 -20.76 -0.34
N SER A 50 7.75 -21.47 0.72
CA SER A 50 7.01 -21.39 1.99
C SER A 50 7.14 -20.02 2.64
N LEU A 51 8.31 -19.39 2.57
CA LEU A 51 8.55 -18.04 3.06
C LEU A 51 7.81 -17.00 2.21
N ALA A 52 7.81 -17.16 0.88
CA ALA A 52 7.03 -16.27 0.01
C ALA A 52 5.52 -16.32 0.34
N ARG A 53 4.97 -17.52 0.65
CA ARG A 53 3.57 -17.65 1.10
C ARG A 53 3.31 -16.87 2.39
N LEU A 54 4.23 -16.92 3.35
CA LEU A 54 4.11 -16.16 4.59
C LEU A 54 3.98 -14.66 4.30
N GLY A 55 4.77 -14.14 3.38
CA GLY A 55 4.69 -12.74 2.95
C GLY A 55 3.32 -12.38 2.38
N TYR A 56 2.69 -13.25 1.58
CA TYR A 56 1.32 -13.01 1.10
C TYR A 56 0.27 -13.11 2.20
N TYR A 57 0.46 -14.02 3.16
CA TYR A 57 -0.44 -14.13 4.33
C TYR A 57 -0.38 -12.90 5.23
N ILE A 58 0.77 -12.25 5.36
CA ILE A 58 0.92 -11.02 6.13
C ILE A 58 0.39 -9.82 5.33
N SER A 59 0.72 -9.74 4.04
CA SER A 59 0.42 -8.57 3.21
C SER A 59 -1.07 -8.27 3.12
N PHE A 60 -1.90 -9.26 2.80
CA PHE A 60 -3.33 -9.02 2.57
C PHE A 60 -4.09 -8.55 3.83
N PRO A 61 -3.98 -9.18 5.00
CA PRO A 61 -4.61 -8.65 6.21
C PRO A 61 -4.10 -7.25 6.59
N CYS A 62 -2.79 -7.02 6.43
CA CYS A 62 -2.20 -5.72 6.75
C CYS A 62 -2.73 -4.61 5.86
N ILE A 63 -2.91 -4.85 4.54
CA ILE A 63 -3.47 -3.83 3.64
C ILE A 63 -4.96 -3.60 3.91
N LEU A 64 -5.71 -4.61 4.32
CA LEU A 64 -7.10 -4.44 4.77
C LEU A 64 -7.19 -3.58 6.02
N ILE A 65 -6.38 -3.87 7.03
CA ILE A 65 -6.31 -3.06 8.26
C ILE A 65 -5.93 -1.63 7.91
N SER A 66 -4.93 -1.45 7.06
CA SER A 66 -4.48 -0.14 6.58
C SER A 66 -5.62 0.65 5.91
N GLY A 67 -6.38 0.02 5.01
CA GLY A 67 -7.54 0.62 4.35
C GLY A 67 -8.67 0.97 5.32
N LEU A 68 -8.93 0.13 6.32
CA LEU A 68 -9.92 0.38 7.37
C LEU A 68 -9.50 1.57 8.24
N LEU A 69 -8.26 1.62 8.68
CA LEU A 69 -7.73 2.73 9.49
C LEU A 69 -7.85 4.06 8.74
N LEU A 70 -7.48 4.08 7.46
CA LEU A 70 -7.61 5.26 6.62
C LEU A 70 -9.07 5.67 6.44
N THR A 71 -9.98 4.70 6.28
CA THR A 71 -11.43 4.97 6.16
C THR A 71 -12.01 5.51 7.47
N MET A 72 -11.57 4.99 8.62
CA MET A 72 -12.01 5.47 9.93
C MET A 72 -11.50 6.88 10.24
N ASP A 73 -10.33 7.25 9.73
CA ASP A 73 -9.76 8.59 9.88
C ASP A 73 -10.48 9.65 9.05
N LEU A 74 -11.27 9.24 8.03
CA LEU A 74 -12.12 10.17 7.32
C LEU A 74 -13.22 10.70 8.26
N GLY A 75 -13.39 12.00 8.37
CA GLY A 75 -14.44 12.61 9.18
C GLY A 75 -15.87 12.12 8.85
N ARG A 76 -16.03 11.48 7.68
CA ARG A 76 -17.27 10.81 7.23
C ARG A 76 -16.92 9.48 6.54
N PRO A 77 -16.70 8.39 7.30
CA PRO A 77 -16.22 7.10 6.78
C PRO A 77 -17.08 6.52 5.64
N MET A 78 -18.40 6.67 5.74
CA MET A 78 -19.34 6.16 4.73
C MET A 78 -19.20 6.81 3.34
N ARG A 79 -18.37 7.86 3.22
CA ARG A 79 -18.11 8.55 1.96
C ARG A 79 -16.74 8.22 1.36
N PHE A 80 -16.05 7.19 1.84
CA PHE A 80 -14.73 6.79 1.35
C PHE A 80 -14.71 6.56 -0.18
N TRP A 81 -15.79 6.04 -0.76
CA TRP A 81 -15.91 5.77 -2.19
C TRP A 81 -15.88 7.04 -3.07
N HIS A 82 -16.16 8.24 -2.50
CA HIS A 82 -16.02 9.52 -3.22
C HIS A 82 -14.55 9.86 -3.55
N MET A 83 -13.59 9.17 -2.96
CA MET A 83 -12.17 9.31 -3.33
C MET A 83 -11.88 8.64 -4.68
N LEU A 84 -12.70 7.67 -5.06
CA LEU A 84 -12.56 6.87 -6.28
C LEU A 84 -13.58 7.24 -7.34
N LEU A 85 -14.82 7.56 -6.93
CA LEU A 85 -15.95 7.81 -7.83
C LEU A 85 -16.57 9.18 -7.55
N GLN A 86 -16.95 9.87 -8.61
CA GLN A 86 -17.68 11.15 -8.52
C GLN A 86 -19.14 10.91 -8.10
N SER A 87 -19.62 11.63 -7.08
CA SER A 87 -20.94 11.42 -6.52
C SER A 87 -22.12 11.67 -7.47
N ASN A 88 -21.96 12.57 -8.45
CA ASN A 88 -23.04 12.96 -9.36
C ASN A 88 -23.11 12.09 -10.62
N THR A 89 -21.98 11.64 -11.12
CA THR A 89 -21.87 10.92 -12.42
C THR A 89 -21.42 9.48 -12.28
N TYR A 90 -20.99 9.06 -11.07
CA TYR A 90 -20.37 7.75 -10.77
C TYR A 90 -19.15 7.44 -11.66
N GLN A 91 -18.57 8.46 -12.29
CA GLN A 91 -17.36 8.29 -13.09
C GLN A 91 -16.13 8.17 -12.19
N PRO A 92 -15.14 7.36 -12.57
CA PRO A 92 -13.89 7.26 -11.82
C PRO A 92 -13.17 8.61 -11.81
N ILE A 93 -12.73 9.04 -10.62
CA ILE A 93 -11.95 10.26 -10.44
C ILE A 93 -10.49 9.86 -10.31
N PHE A 94 -9.69 10.26 -11.28
CA PHE A 94 -8.24 10.12 -11.21
C PHE A 94 -7.59 11.49 -11.47
N LYS A 95 -6.90 12.01 -10.44
CA LYS A 95 -6.19 13.27 -10.52
C LYS A 95 -4.69 13.00 -10.32
N PRO A 96 -3.89 12.93 -11.41
CA PRO A 96 -2.48 12.54 -11.32
C PRO A 96 -1.61 13.53 -10.52
N TRP A 97 -2.05 14.78 -10.41
CA TRP A 97 -1.38 15.81 -9.60
C TRP A 97 -1.72 15.75 -8.09
N SER A 98 -2.71 14.96 -7.70
CA SER A 98 -3.12 14.83 -6.30
C SER A 98 -2.54 13.54 -5.69
N PRO A 99 -1.59 13.63 -4.76
CA PRO A 99 -1.04 12.46 -4.08
C PRO A 99 -2.12 11.59 -3.46
N MET A 100 -3.15 12.18 -2.85
CA MET A 100 -4.25 11.42 -2.26
C MET A 100 -5.05 10.62 -3.29
N SER A 101 -5.33 11.20 -4.46
CA SER A 101 -6.06 10.48 -5.52
C SER A 101 -5.23 9.32 -6.06
N VAL A 102 -3.96 9.54 -6.33
CA VAL A 102 -3.04 8.47 -6.80
C VAL A 102 -2.89 7.38 -5.73
N GLY A 103 -2.74 7.78 -4.46
CA GLY A 103 -2.62 6.84 -3.35
C GLY A 103 -3.85 5.98 -3.14
N SER A 104 -5.07 6.55 -3.24
CA SER A 104 -6.32 5.79 -3.11
C SER A 104 -6.45 4.72 -4.19
N TRP A 105 -6.12 5.04 -5.43
CA TRP A 105 -6.12 4.07 -6.53
C TRP A 105 -5.02 3.03 -6.37
N ALA A 106 -3.82 3.43 -5.95
CA ALA A 106 -2.73 2.49 -5.70
C ALA A 106 -3.06 1.50 -4.58
N LEU A 107 -3.66 1.97 -3.47
CA LEU A 107 -4.15 1.11 -2.39
C LEU A 107 -5.20 0.11 -2.86
N LEU A 108 -6.17 0.56 -3.67
CA LEU A 108 -7.20 -0.31 -4.22
C LEU A 108 -6.59 -1.39 -5.12
N ILE A 109 -5.75 -0.99 -6.07
CA ILE A 109 -5.10 -1.90 -7.01
C ILE A 109 -4.22 -2.89 -6.24
N PHE A 110 -3.38 -2.40 -5.34
CA PHE A 110 -2.54 -3.25 -4.50
C PHE A 110 -3.37 -4.23 -3.67
N GLY A 111 -4.48 -3.76 -3.06
CA GLY A 111 -5.39 -4.61 -2.29
C GLY A 111 -5.96 -5.76 -3.12
N VAL A 112 -6.37 -5.49 -4.38
CA VAL A 112 -6.86 -6.53 -5.30
C VAL A 112 -5.76 -7.55 -5.62
N PHE A 113 -4.56 -7.10 -6.00
CA PHE A 113 -3.46 -8.02 -6.34
C PHE A 113 -2.96 -8.80 -5.11
N SER A 114 -2.92 -8.17 -3.93
CA SER A 114 -2.59 -8.83 -2.67
C SER A 114 -3.64 -9.89 -2.31
N LEU A 115 -4.94 -9.63 -2.52
CA LEU A 115 -6.00 -10.63 -2.36
C LEU A 115 -5.81 -11.83 -3.29
N LEU A 116 -5.54 -11.58 -4.58
CA LEU A 116 -5.32 -12.65 -5.55
C LEU A 116 -4.15 -13.56 -5.16
N SER A 117 -3.05 -12.97 -4.72
CA SER A 117 -1.87 -13.72 -4.25
C SER A 117 -2.15 -14.47 -2.95
N PHE A 118 -2.90 -13.86 -2.02
CA PHE A 118 -3.34 -14.50 -0.80
C PHE A 118 -4.23 -15.71 -1.07
N LEU A 119 -5.23 -15.59 -1.95
CA LEU A 119 -6.09 -16.70 -2.35
C LEU A 119 -5.29 -17.82 -3.00
N SER A 120 -4.31 -17.49 -3.84
CA SER A 120 -3.42 -18.47 -4.45
C SER A 120 -2.60 -19.23 -3.40
N ALA A 121 -2.07 -18.53 -2.39
CA ALA A 121 -1.36 -19.15 -1.28
C ALA A 121 -2.27 -20.11 -0.47
N LEU A 122 -3.52 -19.73 -0.19
CA LEU A 122 -4.51 -20.58 0.49
C LEU A 122 -4.82 -21.86 -0.30
N VAL A 123 -4.88 -21.77 -1.63
CA VAL A 123 -5.13 -22.94 -2.48
C VAL A 123 -3.91 -23.87 -2.53
N GLU A 124 -2.69 -23.31 -2.51
CA GLU A 124 -1.46 -24.13 -2.43
C GLU A 124 -1.36 -24.91 -1.12
N ASP A 125 -1.79 -24.31 0.00
CA ASP A 125 -1.81 -24.98 1.30
C ASP A 125 -3.00 -25.92 1.49
N GLY A 126 -3.87 -26.06 0.47
CA GLY A 126 -5.02 -26.94 0.50
C GLY A 126 -6.19 -26.45 1.36
N LEU A 127 -6.11 -25.21 1.88
CA LEU A 127 -7.17 -24.60 2.70
C LEU A 127 -8.38 -24.18 1.88
N LEU A 128 -8.17 -23.88 0.59
CA LEU A 128 -9.22 -23.47 -0.34
C LEU A 128 -9.23 -24.37 -1.58
N GLN A 129 -10.40 -24.91 -1.93
CA GLN A 129 -10.58 -25.74 -3.12
C GLN A 129 -11.01 -24.91 -4.33
N TRP A 130 -10.08 -24.10 -4.84
CA TRP A 130 -10.31 -23.27 -6.04
C TRP A 130 -9.15 -23.41 -7.03
N PRO A 131 -9.23 -24.41 -7.96
CA PRO A 131 -8.11 -24.73 -8.85
C PRO A 131 -7.63 -23.56 -9.72
N ALA A 132 -8.54 -22.67 -10.12
CA ALA A 132 -8.21 -21.52 -10.94
C ALA A 132 -7.24 -20.55 -10.23
N ALA A 133 -7.28 -20.46 -8.91
CA ALA A 133 -6.40 -19.56 -8.16
C ALA A 133 -4.93 -20.03 -8.16
N ARG A 134 -4.64 -21.31 -8.45
CA ARG A 134 -3.25 -21.80 -8.59
C ARG A 134 -2.49 -21.10 -9.73
N SER A 135 -3.20 -20.70 -10.79
CA SER A 135 -2.60 -20.01 -11.94
C SER A 135 -2.22 -18.56 -11.64
N LEU A 136 -2.67 -18.00 -10.50
CA LEU A 136 -2.40 -16.61 -10.10
C LEU A 136 -1.04 -16.42 -9.41
N ARG A 137 -0.25 -17.47 -9.30
CA ARG A 137 1.11 -17.43 -8.73
C ARG A 137 2.16 -17.95 -9.73
N PRO A 138 3.38 -17.41 -9.70
CA PRO A 138 4.48 -17.93 -10.52
C PRO A 138 4.69 -19.44 -10.30
N PRO A 139 5.15 -20.22 -11.33
CA PRO A 139 5.85 -19.75 -12.53
C PRO A 139 5.01 -19.49 -13.77
N GLY A 140 3.69 -19.52 -13.72
CA GLY A 140 2.84 -19.25 -14.91
C GLY A 140 2.89 -17.78 -15.34
N VAL A 141 2.61 -17.52 -16.64
CA VAL A 141 2.59 -16.14 -17.19
C VAL A 141 1.61 -15.25 -16.42
N LEU A 142 0.39 -15.74 -16.17
CA LEU A 142 -0.61 -15.00 -15.41
C LEU A 142 -0.15 -14.73 -13.97
N GLY A 143 0.44 -15.72 -13.30
CA GLY A 143 0.98 -15.58 -11.96
C GLY A 143 2.13 -14.57 -11.92
N SER A 144 3.04 -14.59 -12.89
CA SER A 144 4.13 -13.62 -12.97
C SER A 144 3.62 -12.20 -13.22
N MET A 145 2.55 -12.04 -14.01
CA MET A 145 1.90 -10.74 -14.20
C MET A 145 1.25 -10.23 -12.91
N VAL A 146 0.49 -11.09 -12.22
CA VAL A 146 -0.14 -10.74 -10.94
C VAL A 146 0.93 -10.34 -9.91
N ALA A 147 1.98 -11.15 -9.80
CA ALA A 147 3.10 -10.88 -8.92
C ALA A 147 3.80 -9.56 -9.29
N GLY A 148 4.14 -9.36 -10.56
CA GLY A 148 4.86 -8.16 -11.02
C GLY A 148 4.07 -6.88 -10.79
N ILE A 149 2.79 -6.85 -11.18
CA ILE A 149 1.93 -5.68 -10.99
C ILE A 149 1.72 -5.44 -9.47
N GLY A 150 1.37 -6.49 -8.74
CA GLY A 150 1.18 -6.39 -7.30
C GLY A 150 2.44 -5.90 -6.57
N GLY A 151 3.63 -6.37 -6.99
CA GLY A 151 4.91 -5.92 -6.44
C GLY A 151 5.23 -4.47 -6.73
N LEU A 152 4.96 -4.02 -7.95
CA LEU A 152 5.12 -2.62 -8.31
C LEU A 152 4.25 -1.71 -7.43
N PHE A 153 2.97 -2.06 -7.26
CA PHE A 153 2.06 -1.31 -6.41
C PHE A 153 2.37 -1.46 -4.93
N GLY A 154 2.82 -2.63 -4.46
CA GLY A 154 3.27 -2.84 -3.09
C GLY A 154 4.49 -1.98 -2.74
N PHE A 155 5.49 -1.95 -3.63
CA PHE A 155 6.64 -1.07 -3.50
C PHE A 155 6.24 0.41 -3.51
N TYR A 156 5.32 0.78 -4.42
CA TYR A 156 4.79 2.13 -4.48
C TYR A 156 4.10 2.51 -3.16
N VAL A 157 3.21 1.67 -2.62
CA VAL A 157 2.51 1.93 -1.35
C VAL A 157 3.48 2.07 -0.19
N ALA A 158 4.54 1.24 -0.13
CA ALA A 158 5.57 1.34 0.90
C ALA A 158 6.29 2.70 0.89
N GLY A 159 6.61 3.25 -0.30
CA GLY A 159 7.25 4.57 -0.43
C GLY A 159 6.27 5.74 -0.39
N TYR A 160 5.04 5.53 -0.84
CA TYR A 160 4.01 6.57 -0.95
C TYR A 160 3.69 7.24 0.38
N THR A 161 3.69 6.49 1.47
CA THR A 161 3.45 7.02 2.82
C THR A 161 4.46 8.12 3.17
N GLY A 162 5.73 7.93 2.82
CA GLY A 162 6.76 8.95 2.99
C GLY A 162 6.59 10.16 2.04
N VAL A 163 6.17 9.90 0.80
CA VAL A 163 5.85 10.98 -0.17
C VAL A 163 4.67 11.80 0.34
N LEU A 164 3.64 11.15 0.91
CA LEU A 164 2.49 11.86 1.48
C LEU A 164 2.91 12.81 2.61
N LEU A 165 3.85 12.40 3.46
CA LEU A 165 4.44 13.28 4.49
C LEU A 165 5.21 14.45 3.87
N ALA A 166 6.02 14.20 2.85
CA ALA A 166 6.85 15.21 2.21
C ALA A 166 6.06 16.34 1.52
N VAL A 167 4.82 16.07 1.08
CA VAL A 167 3.96 17.09 0.46
C VAL A 167 3.10 17.87 1.46
N THR A 168 3.27 17.63 2.76
CA THR A 168 2.59 18.42 3.80
C THR A 168 3.30 19.74 4.05
N ASN A 169 2.58 20.72 4.64
CA ASN A 169 3.13 22.02 4.99
C ASN A 169 3.92 22.02 6.32
N ARG A 170 4.39 20.85 6.77
CA ARG A 170 5.17 20.73 8.02
C ARG A 170 6.64 20.90 7.71
N PRO A 171 7.34 21.91 8.31
CA PRO A 171 8.73 22.23 7.97
C PRO A 171 9.68 21.03 8.07
N ILE A 172 9.56 20.18 9.10
CA ILE A 172 10.44 19.03 9.28
C ILE A 172 10.25 17.97 8.18
N TRP A 173 9.02 17.82 7.65
CA TRP A 173 8.72 16.79 6.65
C TRP A 173 8.88 17.29 5.23
N SER A 174 8.58 18.57 4.98
CA SER A 174 8.71 19.18 3.65
C SER A 174 10.16 19.53 3.28
N ASP A 175 11.07 19.54 4.25
CA ASP A 175 12.46 19.97 4.02
C ASP A 175 13.33 18.88 3.38
N THR A 176 12.85 17.64 3.30
CA THR A 176 13.61 16.54 2.70
C THR A 176 12.81 15.76 1.67
N PRO A 177 13.35 15.58 0.44
CA PRO A 177 12.74 14.71 -0.56
C PRO A 177 12.98 13.20 -0.29
N LEU A 178 13.78 12.86 0.71
CA LEU A 178 14.22 11.49 0.99
C LEU A 178 13.25 10.68 1.85
N LEU A 179 12.14 11.27 2.31
CA LEU A 179 11.15 10.56 3.15
C LEU A 179 10.57 9.32 2.47
N GLY A 180 10.30 9.39 1.16
CA GLY A 180 9.82 8.23 0.41
C GLY A 180 10.82 7.06 0.46
N MET A 181 12.10 7.32 0.27
CA MET A 181 13.16 6.31 0.39
C MET A 181 13.29 5.77 1.81
N LEU A 182 13.23 6.63 2.82
CA LEU A 182 13.28 6.24 4.22
C LEU A 182 12.15 5.25 4.56
N PHE A 183 10.94 5.51 4.07
CA PHE A 183 9.80 4.63 4.30
C PHE A 183 9.93 3.30 3.56
N VAL A 184 10.47 3.27 2.34
CA VAL A 184 10.78 2.02 1.63
C VAL A 184 11.80 1.18 2.41
N VAL A 185 12.88 1.78 2.90
CA VAL A 185 13.90 1.06 3.68
C VAL A 185 13.32 0.56 5.00
N SER A 186 12.49 1.38 5.67
CA SER A 186 11.78 0.99 6.88
C SER A 186 10.82 -0.17 6.63
N ALA A 187 10.05 -0.12 5.55
CA ALA A 187 9.14 -1.19 5.15
C ALA A 187 9.90 -2.50 4.84
N ALA A 188 11.01 -2.43 4.13
CA ALA A 188 11.86 -3.59 3.86
C ALA A 188 12.44 -4.18 5.15
N SER A 189 12.91 -3.33 6.07
CA SER A 189 13.47 -3.77 7.36
C SER A 189 12.45 -4.50 8.22
N ILE A 190 11.24 -3.94 8.38
CA ILE A 190 10.19 -4.55 9.22
C ILE A 190 9.61 -5.82 8.60
N SER A 191 9.67 -5.94 7.28
CA SER A 191 9.15 -7.11 6.57
C SER A 191 10.16 -8.26 6.50
N ALA A 192 11.43 -7.98 6.75
CA ALA A 192 12.51 -8.97 6.81
C ALA A 192 12.72 -9.55 8.22
N ALA A 193 12.13 -8.93 9.25
CA ALA A 193 12.18 -9.38 10.64
C ALA A 193 11.15 -10.46 10.93
#